data_1fff9f0a660eb21caeb10aae920c267c
#
_entry.id   1fff9f0a660eb21caeb10aae920c267c
#
_cell.length_a   1.000
_cell.length_b   1.000
_cell.length_c   1.000
_cell.angle_alpha   90.00
_cell.angle_beta   90.00
_cell.angle_gamma   90.00
#
_symmetry.space_group_name_H-M   'P 1'
#
loop_
_entity.id
_entity.type
_entity.pdbx_description
1 polymer ?
#
loop_
_entity_poly.entity_id
_entity_poly.type
_entity_poly.pdbx_seq_one_letter_code
_entity_poly.pdbx_strand_id
1 'polypeptide(L)'
;VAIITGANNQGIKARLNRLGVKNIFLNSSDKVKDLLNYSKINNINLEETVYMGDDLPDTYPMELVYLKTCPFDAAPEVREISDYVSIKKGGEGCVRDIIEQTLKVQGKWNISKKHQNI
;
A
#
# COMPACT_ATOMS: atom_id res chain seq x y z
N VAL A 1 -5.00 1.21 7.01
CA VAL A 1 -4.16 0.35 6.15
C VAL A 1 -4.91 -0.90 5.77
N ALA A 2 -4.83 -1.26 4.52
CA ALA A 2 -5.41 -2.50 4.01
C ALA A 2 -4.36 -3.22 3.15
N ILE A 3 -4.47 -4.55 3.11
CA ILE A 3 -3.60 -5.40 2.28
C ILE A 3 -4.48 -6.19 1.32
N ILE A 4 -4.14 -6.14 0.05
CA ILE A 4 -4.80 -6.93 -0.99
C ILE A 4 -3.74 -7.81 -1.65
N THR A 5 -3.93 -9.12 -1.61
CA THR A 5 -2.95 -10.05 -2.16
C THR A 5 -3.60 -11.21 -2.89
N GLY A 6 -2.96 -11.68 -3.96
CA GLY A 6 -3.38 -12.89 -4.65
C GLY A 6 -3.00 -14.16 -3.92
N ALA A 7 -2.16 -14.06 -2.89
CA ALA A 7 -1.76 -15.22 -2.11
C ALA A 7 -2.92 -15.77 -1.29
N ASN A 8 -2.92 -17.08 -1.08
CA ASN A 8 -3.94 -17.75 -0.28
C ASN A 8 -3.25 -18.48 0.87
N ASN A 9 -2.62 -17.70 1.75
CA ASN A 9 -1.83 -18.24 2.85
C ASN A 9 -2.35 -17.69 4.18
N GLN A 10 -2.97 -18.55 4.97
CA GLN A 10 -3.52 -18.17 6.27
C GLN A 10 -2.44 -17.77 7.27
N GLY A 11 -1.22 -18.26 7.09
CA GLY A 11 -0.09 -17.84 7.94
C GLY A 11 0.25 -16.37 7.73
N ILE A 12 0.15 -15.86 6.50
CA ILE A 12 0.35 -14.45 6.22
C ILE A 12 -0.72 -13.62 6.92
N LYS A 13 -1.98 -14.06 6.83
CA LYS A 13 -3.09 -13.37 7.50
C LYS A 13 -2.90 -13.31 9.00
N ALA A 14 -2.52 -14.44 9.61
CA ALA A 14 -2.29 -14.50 11.05
C ALA A 14 -1.16 -13.55 11.47
N ARG A 15 -0.07 -13.50 10.69
CA ARG A 15 1.05 -12.62 10.99
C ARG A 15 0.65 -11.16 10.91
N LEU A 16 -0.07 -10.78 9.86
CA LEU A 16 -0.52 -9.40 9.67
C LEU A 16 -1.51 -8.98 10.76
N ASN A 17 -2.41 -9.88 11.15
CA ASN A 17 -3.32 -9.61 12.25
C ASN A 17 -2.58 -9.33 13.55
N ARG A 18 -1.50 -10.07 13.84
CA ARG A 18 -0.68 -9.82 15.03
C ARG A 18 0.01 -8.45 14.98
N LEU A 19 0.26 -7.95 13.79
CA LEU A 19 0.83 -6.61 13.59
C LEU A 19 -0.23 -5.51 13.58
N GLY A 20 -1.49 -5.85 13.80
CA GLY A 20 -2.56 -4.88 13.87
C GLY A 20 -3.23 -4.57 12.54
N VAL A 21 -2.87 -5.25 11.46
CA VAL A 21 -3.52 -5.07 10.17
C VAL A 21 -4.76 -5.94 10.13
N LYS A 22 -5.93 -5.32 10.04
CA LYS A 22 -7.22 -6.03 10.10
C LYS A 22 -7.89 -6.19 8.74
N ASN A 23 -7.62 -5.29 7.81
CA ASN A 23 -8.24 -5.29 6.49
C ASN A 23 -7.34 -6.04 5.51
N ILE A 24 -7.53 -7.35 5.40
CA ILE A 24 -6.69 -8.22 4.60
C ILE A 24 -7.57 -8.99 3.63
N PHE A 25 -7.29 -8.85 2.34
CA PHE A 25 -8.01 -9.52 1.26
C PHE A 25 -7.08 -10.55 0.63
N LEU A 26 -7.25 -11.80 1.02
CA LEU A 26 -6.48 -12.92 0.46
C LEU A 26 -7.12 -13.43 -0.83
N ASN A 27 -6.31 -14.11 -1.63
CA ASN A 27 -6.77 -14.78 -2.84
C ASN A 27 -7.51 -13.83 -3.78
N SER A 28 -7.06 -12.58 -3.84
CA SER A 28 -7.69 -11.59 -4.69
C SER A 28 -7.42 -11.90 -6.15
N SER A 29 -8.48 -12.16 -6.91
CA SER A 29 -8.40 -12.32 -8.36
C SER A 29 -8.76 -11.02 -9.09
N ASP A 30 -9.24 -10.03 -8.36
CA ASP A 30 -9.64 -8.73 -8.93
C ASP A 30 -9.37 -7.64 -7.89
N LYS A 31 -8.17 -7.07 -7.98
CA LYS A 31 -7.74 -6.05 -7.01
C LYS A 31 -8.54 -4.75 -7.14
N VAL A 32 -9.04 -4.43 -8.32
CA VAL A 32 -9.89 -3.26 -8.51
C VAL A 32 -11.19 -3.43 -7.73
N LYS A 33 -11.82 -4.60 -7.86
CA LYS A 33 -13.07 -4.89 -7.16
C LYS A 33 -12.88 -4.80 -5.65
N ASP A 34 -11.81 -5.40 -5.14
CA ASP A 34 -11.53 -5.40 -3.70
C ASP A 34 -11.25 -3.99 -3.19
N LEU A 35 -10.50 -3.20 -3.94
CA LEU A 35 -10.23 -1.81 -3.59
C LEU A 35 -11.51 -0.98 -3.56
N LEU A 36 -12.35 -1.10 -4.59
CA LEU A 36 -13.60 -0.35 -4.66
C LEU A 36 -14.55 -0.73 -3.53
N ASN A 37 -14.67 -2.02 -3.23
CA ASN A 37 -15.50 -2.48 -2.14
C ASN A 37 -15.00 -1.95 -0.79
N TYR A 38 -13.71 -2.01 -0.57
CA TYR A 38 -13.11 -1.51 0.66
C TYR A 38 -13.35 -0.01 0.82
N SER A 39 -13.15 0.76 -0.22
CA SER A 39 -13.34 2.21 -0.17
C SER A 39 -14.80 2.56 0.10
N LYS A 40 -15.73 1.84 -0.51
CA LYS A 40 -17.16 2.07 -0.34
C LYS A 40 -17.60 1.74 1.09
N ILE A 41 -17.22 0.58 1.60
CA ILE A 41 -17.63 0.13 2.92
C ILE A 41 -17.07 1.04 4.02
N ASN A 42 -15.85 1.50 3.85
CA ASN A 42 -15.17 2.32 4.86
C ASN A 42 -15.24 3.82 4.58
N ASN A 43 -15.99 4.22 3.57
CA ASN A 43 -16.16 5.63 3.20
C ASN A 43 -14.82 6.34 2.96
N ILE A 44 -13.95 5.69 2.20
CA ILE A 44 -12.62 6.20 1.88
C ILE A 44 -12.64 6.86 0.51
N ASN A 45 -12.09 8.07 0.43
CA ASN A 45 -11.95 8.77 -0.84
C ASN A 45 -10.67 8.31 -1.54
N LEU A 46 -10.81 7.69 -2.71
CA LEU A 46 -9.65 7.22 -3.47
C LEU A 46 -8.76 8.37 -3.96
N GLU A 47 -9.31 9.56 -4.08
CA GLU A 47 -8.52 10.75 -4.43
C GLU A 47 -7.66 11.25 -3.28
N GLU A 48 -7.75 10.62 -2.11
CA GLU A 48 -6.93 10.89 -0.94
C GLU A 48 -6.16 9.66 -0.49
N THR A 49 -6.05 8.66 -1.37
CA THR A 49 -5.48 7.36 -1.05
C THR A 49 -4.11 7.19 -1.69
N VAL A 50 -3.21 6.59 -0.95
CA VAL A 50 -1.90 6.14 -1.44
C VAL A 50 -1.97 4.64 -1.65
N TYR A 51 -1.56 4.18 -2.81
CA TYR A 51 -1.49 2.75 -3.14
C TYR A 51 -0.04 2.38 -3.42
N MET A 52 0.40 1.26 -2.84
CA MET A 52 1.70 0.71 -3.17
C MET A 52 1.52 -0.62 -3.89
N GLY A 53 1.98 -0.69 -5.13
CA GLY A 53 1.94 -1.88 -5.95
C GLY A 53 3.35 -2.34 -6.30
N ASP A 54 3.50 -3.60 -6.73
CA ASP A 54 4.80 -4.14 -7.11
C ASP A 54 4.77 -4.96 -8.40
N ASP A 55 3.60 -5.37 -8.85
CA ASP A 55 3.52 -6.23 -10.02
C ASP A 55 2.37 -5.80 -10.94
N LEU A 56 2.31 -6.41 -12.13
CA LEU A 56 1.37 -6.03 -13.17
C LEU A 56 -0.09 -5.95 -12.74
N PRO A 57 -0.62 -6.89 -11.92
CA PRO A 57 -2.01 -6.78 -11.47
C PRO A 57 -2.31 -5.51 -10.66
N ASP A 58 -1.28 -4.88 -10.09
CA ASP A 58 -1.45 -3.65 -9.31
C ASP A 58 -1.69 -2.42 -10.19
N THR A 59 -1.32 -2.48 -11.47
CA THR A 59 -1.45 -1.32 -12.36
C THR A 59 -2.88 -0.84 -12.48
N TYR A 60 -3.86 -1.75 -12.44
CA TYR A 60 -5.26 -1.38 -12.58
C TYR A 60 -5.79 -0.61 -11.36
N PRO A 61 -5.65 -1.12 -10.11
CA PRO A 61 -6.12 -0.35 -8.96
C PRO A 61 -5.29 0.92 -8.74
N MET A 62 -4.02 0.93 -9.12
CA MET A 62 -3.17 2.11 -8.97
C MET A 62 -3.70 3.31 -9.74
N GLU A 63 -4.37 3.09 -10.87
CA GLU A 63 -4.93 4.18 -11.65
C GLU A 63 -6.14 4.86 -10.99
N LEU A 64 -6.70 4.25 -9.95
CA LEU A 64 -7.89 4.76 -9.28
C LEU A 64 -7.57 5.65 -8.08
N VAL A 65 -6.32 5.70 -7.66
CA VAL A 65 -5.93 6.40 -6.44
C VAL A 65 -5.18 7.69 -6.75
N TYR A 66 -5.09 8.54 -5.73
CA TYR A 66 -4.40 9.82 -5.84
C TYR A 66 -2.89 9.66 -6.05
N LEU A 67 -2.25 8.84 -5.24
CA LEU A 67 -0.79 8.69 -5.27
C LEU A 67 -0.40 7.23 -5.48
N LYS A 68 0.33 6.98 -6.57
CA LYS A 68 0.80 5.66 -6.95
C LYS A 68 2.24 5.51 -6.50
N THR A 69 2.53 4.46 -5.76
CA THR A 69 3.86 4.20 -5.22
C THR A 69 4.26 2.76 -5.42
N CYS A 70 5.55 2.49 -5.35
CA CYS A 70 6.06 1.12 -5.46
C CYS A 70 7.42 0.99 -4.80
N PRO A 71 7.85 -0.24 -4.47
CA PRO A 71 9.21 -0.49 -4.00
C PRO A 71 10.21 -0.31 -5.14
N PHE A 72 11.49 -0.21 -4.79
CA PHE A 72 12.56 -0.01 -5.75
C PHE A 72 12.62 -1.13 -6.79
N ASP A 73 12.34 -2.36 -6.39
CA ASP A 73 12.42 -3.55 -7.25
C ASP A 73 11.07 -3.98 -7.83
N ALA A 74 10.11 -3.08 -7.91
CA ALA A 74 8.84 -3.37 -8.55
C ALA A 74 9.02 -3.66 -10.05
N ALA A 75 8.02 -4.29 -10.66
CA ALA A 75 8.02 -4.53 -12.10
C ALA A 75 8.21 -3.21 -12.86
N PRO A 76 8.93 -3.22 -13.99
CA PRO A 76 9.18 -1.98 -14.74
C PRO A 76 7.92 -1.19 -15.08
N GLU A 77 6.84 -1.87 -15.43
CA GLU A 77 5.57 -1.23 -15.78
C GLU A 77 4.97 -0.50 -14.58
N VAL A 78 5.12 -1.06 -13.38
CA VAL A 78 4.65 -0.43 -12.16
C VAL A 78 5.49 0.79 -11.80
N ARG A 79 6.81 0.67 -11.97
CA ARG A 79 7.72 1.79 -11.72
C ARG A 79 7.43 2.96 -12.66
N GLU A 80 7.11 2.65 -13.90
CA GLU A 80 6.84 3.69 -14.92
C GLU A 80 5.61 4.53 -14.59
N ILE A 81 4.55 3.91 -14.06
CA ILE A 81 3.32 4.65 -13.73
C ILE A 81 3.34 5.24 -12.33
N SER A 82 4.32 4.91 -11.50
CA SER A 82 4.35 5.37 -10.12
C SER A 82 4.76 6.83 -10.01
N ASP A 83 4.07 7.56 -9.13
CA ASP A 83 4.43 8.93 -8.80
C ASP A 83 5.65 8.98 -7.90
N TYR A 84 5.83 7.96 -7.06
CA TYR A 84 6.98 7.82 -6.18
C TYR A 84 7.47 6.39 -6.19
N VAL A 85 8.76 6.20 -6.44
CA VAL A 85 9.43 4.91 -6.34
C VAL A 85 10.30 4.95 -5.10
N SER A 86 10.07 4.03 -4.16
CA SER A 86 10.86 3.97 -2.94
C SER A 86 12.33 3.66 -3.25
N ILE A 87 13.24 4.19 -2.44
CA ILE A 87 14.65 3.82 -2.49
C ILE A 87 14.89 2.45 -1.88
N LYS A 88 13.87 1.88 -1.24
CA LYS A 88 13.94 0.57 -0.57
C LYS A 88 13.24 -0.49 -1.41
N LYS A 89 13.85 -1.68 -1.43
CA LYS A 89 13.24 -2.85 -2.09
C LYS A 89 12.08 -3.41 -1.27
N GLY A 90 11.25 -4.22 -1.94
CA GLY A 90 10.20 -4.95 -1.25
C GLY A 90 10.78 -5.80 -0.12
N GLY A 91 10.15 -5.75 1.05
CA GLY A 91 10.63 -6.47 2.23
C GLY A 91 11.78 -5.80 2.96
N GLU A 92 12.30 -4.68 2.47
CA GLU A 92 13.43 -3.97 3.07
C GLU A 92 13.07 -2.59 3.59
N GLY A 93 11.81 -2.38 3.97
CA GLY A 93 11.35 -1.13 4.56
C GLY A 93 10.72 -0.15 3.57
N CYS A 94 10.31 -0.61 2.39
CA CYS A 94 9.68 0.25 1.39
C CYS A 94 8.36 0.84 1.88
N VAL A 95 7.55 0.07 2.60
CA VAL A 95 6.27 0.56 3.14
C VAL A 95 6.54 1.67 4.14
N ARG A 96 7.50 1.49 5.03
CA ARG A 96 7.88 2.51 6.00
C ARG A 96 8.38 3.77 5.29
N ASP A 97 9.19 3.61 4.25
CA ASP A 97 9.68 4.76 3.49
C ASP A 97 8.53 5.56 2.88
N ILE A 98 7.59 4.87 2.25
CA ILE A 98 6.45 5.54 1.62
C ILE A 98 5.59 6.26 2.65
N ILE A 99 5.33 5.64 3.79
CA ILE A 99 4.58 6.27 4.88
C ILE A 99 5.33 7.50 5.39
N GLU A 100 6.63 7.37 5.61
CA GLU A 100 7.46 8.47 6.08
C GLU A 100 7.42 9.65 5.11
N GLN A 101 7.63 9.41 3.82
CA GLN A 101 7.62 10.47 2.82
C GLN A 101 6.24 11.14 2.72
N THR A 102 5.17 10.34 2.78
CA THR A 102 3.81 10.87 2.76
C THR A 102 3.56 11.80 3.94
N LEU A 103 3.93 11.36 5.14
CA LEU A 103 3.72 12.16 6.35
C LEU A 103 4.59 13.42 6.35
N LYS A 104 5.80 13.36 5.81
CA LYS A 104 6.66 14.53 5.69
C LYS A 104 6.03 15.59 4.78
N VAL A 105 5.48 15.18 3.64
CA VAL A 105 4.81 16.09 2.71
C VAL A 105 3.61 16.75 3.38
N GLN A 106 2.89 15.99 4.22
CA GLN A 106 1.75 16.51 4.97
C GLN A 106 2.13 17.34 6.20
N GLY A 107 3.43 17.43 6.52
CA GLY A 107 3.90 18.10 7.72
C GLY A 107 3.61 17.36 9.01
N LYS A 108 3.33 16.04 8.92
CA LYS A 108 2.91 15.23 10.07
C LYS A 108 4.00 14.34 10.64
N TRP A 109 5.15 14.22 9.96
CA TRP A 109 6.25 13.42 10.45
C TRP A 109 7.05 14.22 11.47
N ASN A 110 7.23 13.64 12.66
CA ASN A 110 7.98 14.28 13.71
C ASN A 110 8.88 13.25 14.42
N ILE A 111 10.15 13.24 14.06
CA ILE A 111 11.13 12.28 14.56
C ILE A 111 11.36 12.45 16.06
N SER A 112 11.30 13.67 16.57
CA SER A 112 11.58 13.92 17.99
C SER A 112 10.53 13.30 18.90
N LYS A 113 9.32 13.09 18.40
CA LYS A 113 8.26 12.44 19.16
C LYS A 113 8.24 10.94 18.94
N LYS A 114 9.03 10.45 18.02
CA LYS A 114 9.12 9.09 17.68
C LYS A 114 7.81 8.40 17.79
N HIS A 115 7.77 7.24 17.80
CA HIS A 115 6.60 6.46 17.85
C HIS A 115 5.43 7.03 17.27
N GLN A 116 5.54 7.76 16.27
CA GLN A 116 4.42 7.99 15.43
C GLN A 116 4.03 6.66 14.87
N ASN A 117 2.78 6.36 14.83
CA ASN A 117 2.30 5.05 14.45
C ASN A 117 2.41 4.85 12.95
N ILE A 118 3.48 4.31 12.57
CA ILE A 118 3.73 4.01 11.17
C ILE A 118 3.41 2.55 10.89
#